data_c13e72b282a8c2acff19459a7c4a6ace
#
_entry.id   c13e72b282a8c2acff19459a7c4a6ace
#
_cell.length_a   1.000
_cell.length_b   1.000
_cell.length_c   1.000
_cell.angle_alpha   90.00
_cell.angle_beta   90.00
_cell.angle_gamma   90.00
#
_symmetry.space_group_name_H-M   'P 1'
#
loop_
_entity.id
_entity.type
_entity.pdbx_description
1 polymer ?
#
loop_
_entity_poly.entity_id
_entity_poly.type
_entity_poly.pdbx_seq_one_letter_code
_entity_poly.pdbx_strand_id
1 'polypeptide(L)'
;ITEIAGLEASGKSYMAAQIAANANKKGFSVVYFDSEAAMDFDFLRKAGVDEENFLRVTPTSVENLLETVETILNEGNTGVVFIWDSLANTPTESDNATSFNPQDSMAMKARILSKAMQKLTIPLNESDSTFVVLNQLKTFIARPGDPAARVAAMIDPYVTPGGKSMQYAASLRIYLTGRKSKASYIMDANGFRVGSEVKAKIKKSRFGSEGRECFFKILWGDEVRIQDEESIFEAIRGSERLMSAGAWYTLVHTDGEEEKFQSKMWLDKMKDEKF
;
A
#
# COMPACT_ATOMS: atom_id res chain seq x y z
N ILE A 1 3.94 5.58 -10.61
CA ILE A 1 3.83 4.16 -10.23
C ILE A 1 4.25 4.01 -8.78
N THR A 2 3.42 3.34 -7.96
CA THR A 2 3.66 3.04 -6.54
C THR A 2 3.62 1.53 -6.32
N GLU A 3 4.65 0.96 -5.66
CA GLU A 3 4.62 -0.43 -5.20
C GLU A 3 4.38 -0.47 -3.69
N ILE A 4 3.38 -1.24 -3.26
CA ILE A 4 3.11 -1.55 -1.86
C ILE A 4 3.36 -3.04 -1.66
N ALA A 5 4.47 -3.38 -1.04
CA ALA A 5 4.84 -4.76 -0.78
C ALA A 5 4.69 -5.09 0.70
N GLY A 6 4.16 -6.25 1.03
CA GLY A 6 3.95 -6.62 2.42
C GLY A 6 3.98 -8.12 2.66
N LEU A 7 4.24 -8.49 3.92
CA LEU A 7 4.08 -9.86 4.39
C LEU A 7 2.62 -10.29 4.28
N GLU A 8 2.38 -11.58 4.41
CA GLU A 8 1.02 -12.11 4.50
C GLU A 8 0.25 -11.43 5.66
N ALA A 9 -1.02 -11.13 5.43
CA ALA A 9 -1.91 -10.46 6.39
C ALA A 9 -1.36 -9.11 6.94
N SER A 10 -0.51 -8.41 6.18
CA SER A 10 0.02 -7.09 6.56
C SER A 10 -0.89 -5.92 6.16
N GLY A 11 -2.09 -6.19 5.64
CA GLY A 11 -3.08 -5.16 5.31
C GLY A 11 -2.91 -4.51 3.94
N LYS A 12 -2.22 -5.15 2.97
CA LYS A 12 -2.03 -4.61 1.61
C LYS A 12 -3.36 -4.29 0.91
N SER A 13 -4.26 -5.28 0.79
CA SER A 13 -5.56 -5.11 0.14
C SER A 13 -6.43 -4.10 0.89
N TYR A 14 -6.27 -4.04 2.22
CA TYR A 14 -6.93 -3.03 3.04
C TYR A 14 -6.45 -1.61 2.71
N MET A 15 -5.14 -1.42 2.63
CA MET A 15 -4.54 -0.15 2.19
C MET A 15 -5.01 0.22 0.78
N ALA A 16 -5.10 -0.75 -0.13
CA ALA A 16 -5.60 -0.54 -1.48
C ALA A 16 -7.06 -0.10 -1.51
N ALA A 17 -7.92 -0.69 -0.68
CA ALA A 17 -9.31 -0.26 -0.54
C ALA A 17 -9.43 1.18 -0.02
N GLN A 18 -8.60 1.58 0.94
CA GLN A 18 -8.55 2.96 1.43
C GLN A 18 -8.02 3.94 0.37
N ILE A 19 -7.04 3.52 -0.45
CA ILE A 19 -6.57 4.31 -1.59
C ILE A 19 -7.71 4.49 -2.60
N ALA A 20 -8.44 3.42 -2.93
CA ALA A 20 -9.59 3.47 -3.83
C ALA A 20 -10.67 4.43 -3.32
N ALA A 21 -11.07 4.29 -2.05
CA ALA A 21 -12.07 5.16 -1.42
C ALA A 21 -11.66 6.63 -1.44
N ASN A 22 -10.41 6.92 -1.14
CA ASN A 22 -9.90 8.30 -1.17
C ASN A 22 -9.72 8.83 -2.60
N ALA A 23 -9.42 7.98 -3.57
CA ALA A 23 -9.40 8.35 -4.99
C ALA A 23 -10.81 8.76 -5.46
N ASN A 24 -11.84 7.95 -5.17
CA ASN A 24 -13.22 8.28 -5.50
C ASN A 24 -13.67 9.60 -4.86
N LYS A 25 -13.35 9.85 -3.58
CA LYS A 25 -13.65 11.14 -2.92
C LYS A 25 -13.02 12.34 -3.61
N LYS A 26 -11.91 12.15 -4.31
CA LYS A 26 -11.23 13.19 -5.09
C LYS A 26 -11.68 13.25 -6.56
N GLY A 27 -12.69 12.46 -6.94
CA GLY A 27 -13.24 12.43 -8.30
C GLY A 27 -12.47 11.57 -9.29
N PHE A 28 -11.53 10.72 -8.81
CA PHE A 28 -10.83 9.77 -9.66
C PHE A 28 -11.64 8.49 -9.84
N SER A 29 -11.64 7.93 -11.05
CA SER A 29 -12.14 6.58 -11.31
C SER A 29 -11.12 5.54 -10.85
N VAL A 30 -11.58 4.39 -10.38
CA VAL A 30 -10.71 3.30 -9.92
C VAL A 30 -10.93 2.06 -10.79
N VAL A 31 -9.84 1.50 -11.30
CA VAL A 31 -9.82 0.19 -11.95
C VAL A 31 -9.00 -0.76 -11.09
N TYR A 32 -9.67 -1.73 -10.49
CA TYR A 32 -9.07 -2.67 -9.56
C TYR A 32 -8.95 -4.06 -10.18
N PHE A 33 -7.72 -4.51 -10.37
CA PHE A 33 -7.40 -5.84 -10.88
C PHE A 33 -7.25 -6.81 -9.71
N ASP A 34 -8.28 -7.64 -9.50
CA ASP A 34 -8.33 -8.66 -8.44
C ASP A 34 -7.88 -10.02 -8.99
N SER A 35 -6.59 -10.29 -8.88
CA SER A 35 -5.99 -11.55 -9.34
C SER A 35 -6.20 -12.72 -8.39
N GLU A 36 -6.63 -12.45 -7.17
CA GLU A 36 -6.87 -13.47 -6.15
C GLU A 36 -8.34 -13.88 -6.10
N ALA A 37 -9.22 -13.13 -6.77
CA ALA A 37 -10.68 -13.27 -6.72
C ALA A 37 -11.23 -13.30 -5.27
N ALA A 38 -10.54 -12.62 -4.38
CA ALA A 38 -10.78 -12.65 -2.93
C ALA A 38 -11.46 -11.38 -2.41
N MET A 39 -11.77 -10.43 -3.30
CA MET A 39 -12.33 -9.15 -2.91
C MET A 39 -13.80 -9.27 -2.54
N ASP A 40 -14.13 -8.81 -1.33
CA ASP A 40 -15.49 -8.70 -0.82
C ASP A 40 -16.02 -7.27 -1.05
N PHE A 41 -17.15 -7.16 -1.74
CA PHE A 41 -17.79 -5.86 -2.00
C PHE A 41 -18.33 -5.21 -0.71
N ASP A 42 -18.81 -5.99 0.28
CA ASP A 42 -19.23 -5.43 1.55
C ASP A 42 -18.07 -4.78 2.31
N PHE A 43 -16.89 -5.39 2.20
CA PHE A 43 -15.66 -4.81 2.74
C PHE A 43 -15.28 -3.49 2.03
N LEU A 44 -15.37 -3.43 0.69
CA LEU A 44 -15.09 -2.21 -0.07
C LEU A 44 -16.06 -1.08 0.28
N ARG A 45 -17.35 -1.41 0.40
CA ARG A 45 -18.40 -0.45 0.79
C ARG A 45 -18.15 0.09 2.20
N LYS A 46 -17.81 -0.79 3.15
CA LYS A 46 -17.43 -0.36 4.51
C LYS A 46 -16.15 0.48 4.53
N ALA A 47 -15.21 0.26 3.61
CA ALA A 47 -14.02 1.07 3.44
C ALA A 47 -14.31 2.44 2.80
N GLY A 48 -15.54 2.66 2.29
CA GLY A 48 -15.98 3.92 1.68
C GLY A 48 -15.72 4.03 0.18
N VAL A 49 -15.54 2.91 -0.52
CA VAL A 49 -15.41 2.87 -1.98
C VAL A 49 -16.76 3.17 -2.62
N ASP A 50 -16.75 4.05 -3.62
CA ASP A 50 -17.91 4.37 -4.46
C ASP A 50 -18.01 3.38 -5.62
N GLU A 51 -19.05 2.55 -5.63
CA GLU A 51 -19.25 1.50 -6.61
C GLU A 51 -19.50 2.05 -8.04
N GLU A 52 -20.02 3.26 -8.18
CA GLU A 52 -20.29 3.88 -9.49
C GLU A 52 -18.99 4.27 -10.22
N ASN A 53 -17.95 4.61 -9.46
CA ASN A 53 -16.63 5.00 -9.96
C ASN A 53 -15.56 3.93 -9.72
N PHE A 54 -15.98 2.66 -9.56
CA PHE A 54 -15.11 1.54 -9.28
C PHE A 54 -15.37 0.36 -10.23
N LEU A 55 -14.37 0.02 -11.05
CA LEU A 55 -14.40 -1.13 -11.94
C LEU A 55 -13.52 -2.25 -11.40
N ARG A 56 -14.10 -3.40 -11.06
CA ARG A 56 -13.35 -4.61 -10.74
C ARG A 56 -13.12 -5.44 -12.00
N VAL A 57 -11.87 -5.82 -12.22
CA VAL A 57 -11.45 -6.69 -13.33
C VAL A 57 -10.70 -7.88 -12.75
N THR A 58 -11.05 -9.09 -13.20
CA THR A 58 -10.26 -10.31 -12.87
C THR A 58 -9.35 -10.62 -14.07
N PRO A 59 -8.06 -10.29 -14.00
CA PRO A 59 -7.14 -10.49 -15.12
C PRO A 59 -6.80 -11.96 -15.30
N THR A 60 -6.71 -12.41 -16.53
CA THR A 60 -6.31 -13.79 -16.86
C THR A 60 -4.79 -13.99 -16.83
N SER A 61 -4.04 -12.93 -17.10
CA SER A 61 -2.57 -12.92 -17.11
C SER A 61 -2.01 -11.53 -16.82
N VAL A 62 -0.70 -11.47 -16.57
CA VAL A 62 0.04 -10.21 -16.45
C VAL A 62 -0.08 -9.39 -17.74
N GLU A 63 0.04 -10.05 -18.90
CA GLU A 63 -0.07 -9.43 -20.22
C GLU A 63 -1.45 -8.81 -20.41
N ASN A 64 -2.52 -9.58 -20.17
CA ASN A 64 -3.90 -9.12 -20.29
C ASN A 64 -4.18 -7.89 -19.41
N LEU A 65 -3.70 -7.90 -18.16
CA LEU A 65 -3.83 -6.76 -17.26
C LEU A 65 -3.15 -5.50 -17.82
N LEU A 66 -1.89 -5.65 -18.23
CA LEU A 66 -1.09 -4.52 -18.72
C LEU A 66 -1.63 -3.94 -20.03
N GLU A 67 -2.17 -4.79 -20.93
CA GLU A 67 -2.86 -4.38 -22.13
C GLU A 67 -4.17 -3.65 -21.82
N THR A 68 -4.91 -4.09 -20.81
CA THR A 68 -6.12 -3.38 -20.34
C THR A 68 -5.78 -1.98 -19.84
N VAL A 69 -4.73 -1.83 -19.04
CA VAL A 69 -4.25 -0.50 -18.58
C VAL A 69 -3.87 0.37 -19.78
N GLU A 70 -3.09 -0.17 -20.73
CA GLU A 70 -2.68 0.55 -21.92
C GLU A 70 -3.88 0.99 -22.77
N THR A 71 -4.87 0.13 -22.97
CA THR A 71 -6.10 0.43 -23.73
C THR A 71 -6.85 1.59 -23.09
N ILE A 72 -7.11 1.53 -21.79
CA ILE A 72 -7.83 2.59 -21.06
C ILE A 72 -7.12 3.93 -21.20
N LEU A 73 -5.79 3.96 -21.09
CA LEU A 73 -5.01 5.18 -21.25
C LEU A 73 -5.04 5.72 -22.69
N ASN A 74 -4.95 4.84 -23.71
CA ASN A 74 -4.97 5.21 -25.11
C ASN A 74 -6.35 5.71 -25.59
N GLU A 75 -7.44 5.34 -24.92
CA GLU A 75 -8.79 5.87 -25.16
C GLU A 75 -8.99 7.30 -24.68
N GLY A 76 -7.95 7.91 -24.09
CA GLY A 76 -7.98 9.30 -23.62
C GLY A 76 -8.60 9.46 -22.23
N ASN A 77 -8.78 8.39 -21.48
CA ASN A 77 -9.21 8.47 -20.10
C ASN A 77 -8.15 9.14 -19.23
N THR A 78 -8.58 10.03 -18.35
CA THR A 78 -7.71 10.78 -17.44
C THR A 78 -8.17 10.60 -16.00
N GLY A 79 -7.25 10.79 -15.06
CA GLY A 79 -7.59 10.71 -13.63
C GLY A 79 -8.02 9.32 -13.20
N VAL A 80 -7.33 8.27 -13.67
CA VAL A 80 -7.63 6.87 -13.31
C VAL A 80 -6.61 6.35 -12.31
N VAL A 81 -7.09 5.74 -11.24
CA VAL A 81 -6.26 4.99 -10.30
C VAL A 81 -6.39 3.50 -10.58
N PHE A 82 -5.35 2.94 -11.17
CA PHE A 82 -5.23 1.50 -11.40
C PHE A 82 -4.63 0.85 -10.16
N ILE A 83 -5.26 -0.20 -9.65
CA ILE A 83 -4.78 -0.99 -8.50
C ILE A 83 -4.65 -2.44 -8.93
N TRP A 84 -3.48 -3.03 -8.73
CA TRP A 84 -3.19 -4.43 -9.06
C TRP A 84 -2.98 -5.26 -7.79
N ASP A 85 -3.92 -6.10 -7.44
CA ASP A 85 -3.88 -7.00 -6.27
C ASP A 85 -3.94 -8.48 -6.71
N SER A 86 -2.82 -9.16 -6.80
CA SER A 86 -1.44 -8.76 -6.59
C SER A 86 -0.52 -9.28 -7.71
N LEU A 87 0.59 -8.59 -7.92
CA LEU A 87 1.60 -8.98 -8.91
C LEU A 87 2.11 -10.41 -8.69
N ALA A 88 2.31 -10.79 -7.43
CA ALA A 88 2.84 -12.10 -7.09
C ALA A 88 1.95 -13.25 -7.58
N ASN A 89 0.63 -13.08 -7.51
CA ASN A 89 -0.35 -14.14 -7.78
C ASN A 89 -0.91 -14.11 -9.20
N THR A 90 -0.65 -13.08 -10.00
CA THR A 90 -1.07 -13.06 -11.41
C THR A 90 -0.14 -13.91 -12.26
N PRO A 91 -0.64 -14.95 -12.96
CA PRO A 91 0.17 -15.76 -13.87
C PRO A 91 0.54 -14.98 -15.14
N THR A 92 1.56 -15.42 -15.87
CA THR A 92 1.79 -14.99 -17.26
C THR A 92 1.00 -15.88 -18.22
N GLU A 93 0.82 -15.47 -19.48
CA GLU A 93 0.22 -16.34 -20.51
C GLU A 93 1.04 -17.63 -20.67
N SER A 94 2.36 -17.55 -20.57
CA SER A 94 3.23 -18.72 -20.59
C SER A 94 2.97 -19.66 -19.42
N ASP A 95 2.71 -19.13 -18.20
CA ASP A 95 2.35 -19.96 -17.05
C ASP A 95 1.02 -20.69 -17.27
N ASN A 96 0.04 -20.03 -17.93
CA ASN A 96 -1.25 -20.63 -18.23
C ASN A 96 -1.17 -21.69 -19.33
N ALA A 97 -0.22 -21.57 -20.27
CA ALA A 97 -0.05 -22.49 -21.39
C ALA A 97 0.77 -23.73 -21.08
N THR A 98 1.56 -23.73 -20.00
CA THR A 98 2.45 -24.82 -19.62
C THR A 98 1.87 -25.65 -18.49
N SER A 99 2.30 -26.93 -18.41
CA SER A 99 2.05 -27.77 -17.24
C SER A 99 2.76 -27.18 -16.00
N PHE A 100 2.35 -27.61 -14.80
CA PHE A 100 2.85 -27.13 -13.49
C PHE A 100 4.38 -27.31 -13.27
N ASN A 101 5.20 -26.94 -14.24
CA ASN A 101 6.65 -26.99 -14.15
C ASN A 101 7.19 -25.58 -13.83
N PRO A 102 7.77 -25.35 -12.64
CA PRO A 102 8.10 -24.00 -12.15
C PRO A 102 9.38 -23.39 -12.75
N GLN A 103 10.11 -24.07 -13.62
CA GLN A 103 11.46 -23.62 -14.00
C GLN A 103 11.53 -22.44 -14.98
N ASP A 104 10.45 -22.15 -15.74
CA ASP A 104 10.52 -21.18 -16.84
C ASP A 104 9.86 -19.81 -16.56
N SER A 105 9.07 -19.67 -15.50
CA SER A 105 8.13 -18.55 -15.35
C SER A 105 8.73 -17.26 -14.77
N MET A 106 9.68 -17.33 -13.85
CA MET A 106 10.15 -16.16 -13.10
C MET A 106 10.87 -15.12 -13.97
N ALA A 107 11.68 -15.56 -14.93
CA ALA A 107 12.43 -14.67 -15.81
C ALA A 107 11.49 -13.99 -16.85
N MET A 108 10.45 -14.70 -17.31
CA MET A 108 9.49 -14.18 -18.27
C MET A 108 8.69 -13.02 -17.66
N LYS A 109 8.10 -13.22 -16.49
CA LYS A 109 7.36 -12.16 -15.78
C LYS A 109 8.19 -10.88 -15.60
N ALA A 110 9.46 -11.00 -15.22
CA ALA A 110 10.35 -9.85 -15.07
C ALA A 110 10.59 -9.10 -16.39
N ARG A 111 10.69 -9.81 -17.52
CA ARG A 111 10.85 -9.21 -18.86
C ARG A 111 9.58 -8.47 -19.29
N ILE A 112 8.39 -9.08 -19.11
CA ILE A 112 7.09 -8.46 -19.41
C ILE A 112 6.93 -7.18 -18.61
N LEU A 113 7.17 -7.22 -17.31
CA LEU A 113 7.11 -6.05 -16.43
C LEU A 113 8.08 -4.96 -16.87
N SER A 114 9.32 -5.31 -17.25
CA SER A 114 10.30 -4.33 -17.72
C SER A 114 9.81 -3.58 -18.95
N LYS A 115 9.27 -4.29 -19.93
CA LYS A 115 8.71 -3.70 -21.15
C LYS A 115 7.48 -2.84 -20.85
N ALA A 116 6.57 -3.33 -20.02
CA ALA A 116 5.35 -2.62 -19.66
C ALA A 116 5.63 -1.31 -18.91
N MET A 117 6.54 -1.34 -17.94
CA MET A 117 6.89 -0.13 -17.19
C MET A 117 7.49 0.95 -18.10
N GLN A 118 8.27 0.56 -19.12
CA GLN A 118 8.79 1.50 -20.10
C GLN A 118 7.66 2.13 -20.95
N LYS A 119 6.66 1.33 -21.36
CA LYS A 119 5.53 1.78 -22.18
C LYS A 119 4.54 2.66 -21.39
N LEU A 120 4.22 2.28 -20.14
CA LEU A 120 3.14 2.89 -19.37
C LEU A 120 3.56 4.14 -18.58
N THR A 121 4.85 4.38 -18.35
CA THR A 121 5.30 5.49 -17.50
C THR A 121 4.88 6.86 -18.04
N ILE A 122 5.04 7.10 -19.36
CA ILE A 122 4.67 8.39 -19.98
C ILE A 122 3.14 8.53 -20.07
N PRO A 123 2.38 7.57 -20.63
CA PRO A 123 0.92 7.67 -20.66
C PRO A 123 0.25 7.89 -19.30
N LEU A 124 0.72 7.21 -18.26
CA LEU A 124 0.22 7.41 -16.89
C LEU A 124 0.43 8.84 -16.40
N ASN A 125 1.57 9.45 -16.72
CA ASN A 125 1.85 10.83 -16.31
C ASN A 125 1.02 11.84 -17.13
N GLU A 126 0.91 11.65 -18.43
CA GLU A 126 0.16 12.55 -19.32
C GLU A 126 -1.35 12.53 -19.05
N SER A 127 -1.88 11.38 -18.60
CA SER A 127 -3.30 11.22 -18.25
C SER A 127 -3.63 11.58 -16.79
N ASP A 128 -2.69 12.09 -16.01
CA ASP A 128 -2.84 12.30 -14.56
C ASP A 128 -3.34 11.04 -13.82
N SER A 129 -2.89 9.88 -14.29
CA SER A 129 -3.31 8.58 -13.76
C SER A 129 -2.22 7.95 -12.90
N THR A 130 -2.63 7.09 -11.99
CA THR A 130 -1.73 6.43 -11.05
C THR A 130 -1.85 4.91 -11.13
N PHE A 131 -0.72 4.21 -11.08
CA PHE A 131 -0.68 2.76 -11.03
C PHE A 131 -0.09 2.30 -9.69
N VAL A 132 -0.93 1.67 -8.87
CA VAL A 132 -0.60 1.08 -7.57
C VAL A 132 -0.49 -0.43 -7.74
N VAL A 133 0.67 -0.99 -7.42
CA VAL A 133 0.94 -2.43 -7.55
C VAL A 133 1.16 -3.02 -6.17
N LEU A 134 0.27 -3.91 -5.75
CA LEU A 134 0.45 -4.68 -4.53
C LEU A 134 1.35 -5.88 -4.81
N ASN A 135 2.29 -6.12 -3.88
CA ASN A 135 3.26 -7.20 -4.03
C ASN A 135 3.49 -7.93 -2.70
N GLN A 136 4.05 -9.11 -2.77
CA GLN A 136 4.41 -9.89 -1.59
C GLN A 136 5.87 -9.65 -1.20
N LEU A 137 6.14 -9.57 0.10
CA LEU A 137 7.49 -9.65 0.64
C LEU A 137 7.83 -11.12 0.89
N LYS A 138 8.92 -11.58 0.27
CA LYS A 138 9.50 -12.91 0.52
C LYS A 138 10.80 -12.74 1.29
N THR A 139 11.07 -13.65 2.23
CA THR A 139 12.34 -13.66 2.94
C THR A 139 13.47 -13.94 1.97
N PHE A 140 14.51 -13.12 2.00
CA PHE A 140 15.73 -13.35 1.23
C PHE A 140 16.50 -14.52 1.86
N ILE A 141 16.68 -15.60 1.11
CA ILE A 141 17.43 -16.77 1.54
C ILE A 141 18.85 -16.66 0.98
N ALA A 142 19.81 -16.42 1.87
CA ALA A 142 21.22 -16.40 1.49
C ALA A 142 21.69 -17.81 1.08
N ARG A 143 22.48 -17.91 0.01
CA ARG A 143 23.06 -19.18 -0.39
C ARG A 143 24.01 -19.72 0.71
N PRO A 144 23.96 -21.02 1.01
CA PRO A 144 24.91 -21.61 1.94
C PRO A 144 26.35 -21.34 1.46
N GLY A 145 27.21 -20.90 2.39
CA GLY A 145 28.62 -20.61 2.07
C GLY A 145 28.92 -19.22 1.50
N ASP A 146 27.92 -18.35 1.32
CA ASP A 146 28.10 -16.98 0.87
C ASP A 146 27.98 -15.98 2.05
N PRO A 147 29.11 -15.50 2.63
CA PRO A 147 29.07 -14.54 3.73
C PRO A 147 28.49 -13.18 3.34
N ALA A 148 28.70 -12.72 2.09
CA ALA A 148 28.18 -11.45 1.60
C ALA A 148 26.66 -11.50 1.48
N ALA A 149 26.10 -12.61 0.99
CA ALA A 149 24.65 -12.81 0.94
C ALA A 149 24.01 -12.86 2.34
N ARG A 150 24.73 -13.41 3.35
CA ARG A 150 24.24 -13.39 4.75
C ARG A 150 24.18 -11.97 5.31
N VAL A 151 25.20 -11.17 5.08
CA VAL A 151 25.22 -9.77 5.51
C VAL A 151 24.12 -8.98 4.80
N ALA A 152 23.95 -9.18 3.49
CA ALA A 152 22.86 -8.56 2.72
C ALA A 152 21.47 -8.96 3.27
N ALA A 153 21.25 -10.21 3.63
CA ALA A 153 20.02 -10.69 4.25
C ALA A 153 19.75 -10.07 5.64
N MET A 154 20.78 -9.71 6.39
CA MET A 154 20.62 -9.02 7.67
C MET A 154 20.23 -7.56 7.50
N ILE A 155 20.76 -6.90 6.47
CA ILE A 155 20.47 -5.48 6.18
C ILE A 155 19.10 -5.33 5.53
N ASP A 156 18.78 -6.19 4.55
CA ASP A 156 17.53 -6.20 3.80
C ASP A 156 16.98 -7.63 3.69
N PRO A 157 16.21 -8.07 4.68
CA PRO A 157 15.76 -9.44 4.78
C PRO A 157 14.64 -9.80 3.78
N TYR A 158 14.18 -8.84 2.97
CA TYR A 158 13.03 -9.04 2.10
C TYR A 158 13.35 -8.75 0.64
N VAL A 159 12.75 -9.58 -0.23
CA VAL A 159 12.73 -9.40 -1.68
C VAL A 159 11.29 -9.43 -2.20
N THR A 160 11.05 -8.78 -3.32
CA THR A 160 9.75 -8.76 -3.98
C THR A 160 9.79 -9.53 -5.30
N PRO A 161 8.74 -10.31 -5.66
CA PRO A 161 8.55 -10.86 -6.99
C PRO A 161 8.55 -9.78 -8.09
N GLY A 162 8.82 -10.17 -9.34
CA GLY A 162 8.80 -9.27 -10.50
C GLY A 162 10.17 -8.68 -10.87
N GLY A 163 11.23 -9.07 -10.17
CA GLY A 163 12.61 -8.67 -10.49
C GLY A 163 12.89 -7.19 -10.21
N LYS A 164 13.99 -6.70 -10.82
CA LYS A 164 14.46 -5.31 -10.59
C LYS A 164 13.65 -4.25 -11.34
N SER A 165 12.83 -4.62 -12.33
CA SER A 165 12.06 -3.69 -13.15
C SER A 165 11.11 -2.82 -12.31
N MET A 166 10.37 -3.43 -11.37
CA MET A 166 9.52 -2.69 -10.43
C MET A 166 10.33 -1.75 -9.52
N GLN A 167 11.51 -2.20 -9.08
CA GLN A 167 12.39 -1.37 -8.24
C GLN A 167 12.85 -0.09 -8.94
N TYR A 168 13.10 -0.16 -10.25
CA TYR A 168 13.52 0.99 -11.04
C TYR A 168 12.34 1.87 -11.46
N ALA A 169 11.24 1.29 -11.90
CA ALA A 169 10.09 2.02 -12.42
C ALA A 169 9.30 2.76 -11.32
N ALA A 170 9.11 2.14 -10.16
CA ALA A 170 8.34 2.73 -9.08
C ALA A 170 8.97 4.03 -8.57
N SER A 171 8.18 5.09 -8.47
CA SER A 171 8.55 6.36 -7.84
C SER A 171 8.49 6.27 -6.33
N LEU A 172 7.58 5.44 -5.81
CA LEU A 172 7.42 5.16 -4.38
C LEU A 172 7.32 3.66 -4.16
N ARG A 173 8.06 3.14 -3.18
CA ARG A 173 7.98 1.75 -2.72
C ARG A 173 7.79 1.74 -1.21
N ILE A 174 6.71 1.11 -0.77
CA ILE A 174 6.33 1.02 0.65
C ILE A 174 6.34 -0.44 1.05
N TYR A 175 7.02 -0.75 2.16
CA TYR A 175 7.01 -2.07 2.76
C TYR A 175 6.10 -2.08 3.98
N LEU A 176 5.11 -2.96 3.97
CA LEU A 176 4.20 -3.20 5.08
C LEU A 176 4.63 -4.44 5.83
N THR A 177 4.96 -4.26 7.10
CA THR A 177 5.34 -5.35 7.99
C THR A 177 4.51 -5.28 9.27
N GLY A 178 4.06 -6.43 9.76
CA GLY A 178 3.37 -6.51 11.05
C GLY A 178 4.34 -6.97 12.14
N ARG A 179 4.13 -6.53 13.36
CA ARG A 179 4.73 -7.21 14.51
C ARG A 179 4.00 -8.52 14.73
N LYS A 180 4.71 -9.65 14.64
CA LYS A 180 4.15 -10.98 14.93
C LYS A 180 4.00 -11.25 16.44
N SER A 181 3.66 -10.23 17.22
CA SER A 181 3.47 -10.36 18.67
C SER A 181 2.03 -10.04 19.04
N LYS A 182 1.54 -10.67 20.11
CA LYS A 182 0.22 -10.35 20.67
C LYS A 182 0.07 -8.87 21.05
N ALA A 183 1.18 -8.18 21.28
CA ALA A 183 1.21 -6.75 21.61
C ALA A 183 0.76 -5.85 20.42
N SER A 184 0.79 -6.35 19.19
CA SER A 184 0.30 -5.61 18.02
C SER A 184 -1.17 -5.89 17.69
N TYR A 185 -1.84 -6.77 18.44
CA TYR A 185 -3.25 -7.08 18.24
C TYR A 185 -4.12 -6.05 18.93
N ILE A 186 -5.12 -5.57 18.24
CA ILE A 186 -6.16 -4.71 18.80
C ILE A 186 -7.33 -5.62 19.14
N MET A 187 -7.71 -5.60 20.41
CA MET A 187 -8.76 -6.46 20.95
C MET A 187 -9.97 -5.60 21.31
N ASP A 188 -11.17 -6.13 21.10
CA ASP A 188 -12.40 -5.52 21.60
C ASP A 188 -12.61 -5.80 23.10
N ALA A 189 -13.71 -5.27 23.66
CA ALA A 189 -14.08 -5.47 25.07
C ALA A 189 -14.38 -6.96 25.41
N ASN A 190 -14.69 -7.78 24.41
CA ASN A 190 -14.99 -9.21 24.55
C ASN A 190 -13.75 -10.09 24.37
N GLY A 191 -12.60 -9.50 24.05
CA GLY A 191 -11.35 -10.22 23.82
C GLY A 191 -11.21 -10.78 22.41
N PHE A 192 -12.01 -10.35 21.44
CA PHE A 192 -11.84 -10.69 20.04
C PHE A 192 -10.86 -9.73 19.34
N ARG A 193 -10.06 -10.27 18.45
CA ARG A 193 -9.14 -9.45 17.66
C ARG A 193 -9.89 -8.70 16.58
N VAL A 194 -9.95 -7.38 16.70
CA VAL A 194 -10.62 -6.46 15.79
C VAL A 194 -9.65 -5.58 14.99
N GLY A 195 -8.36 -5.77 15.15
CA GLY A 195 -7.37 -4.98 14.44
C GLY A 195 -5.94 -5.45 14.63
N SER A 196 -5.03 -4.73 13.98
CA SER A 196 -3.58 -4.95 14.09
C SER A 196 -2.81 -3.68 13.84
N GLU A 197 -1.71 -3.50 14.55
CA GLU A 197 -0.71 -2.49 14.24
C GLU A 197 0.15 -2.93 13.06
N VAL A 198 0.35 -2.04 12.11
CA VAL A 198 1.16 -2.23 10.91
C VAL A 198 2.28 -1.20 10.91
N LYS A 199 3.48 -1.64 10.56
CA LYS A 199 4.62 -0.78 10.26
C LYS A 199 4.71 -0.55 8.76
N ALA A 200 4.67 0.70 8.32
CA ALA A 200 5.03 1.10 6.97
C ALA A 200 6.44 1.69 6.95
N LYS A 201 7.24 1.26 5.96
CA LYS A 201 8.56 1.79 5.69
C LYS A 201 8.68 2.21 4.24
N ILE A 202 9.10 3.44 4.00
CA ILE A 202 9.43 3.91 2.65
C ILE A 202 10.77 3.31 2.23
N LYS A 203 10.71 2.31 1.36
CA LYS A 203 11.89 1.58 0.87
C LYS A 203 12.59 2.31 -0.26
N LYS A 204 11.85 3.07 -1.05
CA LYS A 204 12.32 3.94 -2.12
C LYS A 204 11.37 5.12 -2.26
N SER A 205 11.93 6.29 -2.49
CA SER A 205 11.16 7.48 -2.85
C SER A 205 11.98 8.37 -3.78
N ARG A 206 11.36 8.82 -4.88
CA ARG A 206 11.91 9.89 -5.72
C ARG A 206 11.67 11.28 -5.12
N PHE A 207 10.95 11.36 -3.99
CA PHE A 207 10.55 12.59 -3.31
C PHE A 207 11.35 12.89 -2.04
N GLY A 208 12.48 12.21 -1.84
CA GLY A 208 13.40 12.46 -0.72
C GLY A 208 12.93 11.95 0.64
N SER A 209 11.95 11.03 0.69
CA SER A 209 11.42 10.48 1.93
C SER A 209 11.87 9.04 2.23
N GLU A 210 12.88 8.53 1.53
CA GLU A 210 13.40 7.17 1.71
C GLU A 210 13.87 6.93 3.16
N GLY A 211 13.60 5.73 3.67
CA GLY A 211 13.97 5.31 5.01
C GLY A 211 12.99 5.71 6.12
N ARG A 212 12.06 6.62 5.86
CA ARG A 212 11.04 7.00 6.85
C ARG A 212 10.13 5.82 7.17
N GLU A 213 9.70 5.77 8.42
CA GLU A 213 8.84 4.72 8.96
C GLU A 213 7.70 5.34 9.76
N CYS A 214 6.52 4.71 9.71
CA CYS A 214 5.42 5.03 10.60
C CYS A 214 4.70 3.75 11.03
N PHE A 215 3.91 3.87 12.10
CA PHE A 215 3.03 2.82 12.59
C PHE A 215 1.60 3.34 12.52
N PHE A 216 0.69 2.49 12.08
CA PHE A 216 -0.74 2.78 12.09
C PHE A 216 -1.51 1.51 12.40
N LYS A 217 -2.77 1.66 12.78
CA LYS A 217 -3.64 0.53 13.12
C LYS A 217 -4.63 0.30 11.99
N ILE A 218 -4.85 -0.96 11.64
CA ILE A 218 -5.92 -1.39 10.76
C ILE A 218 -7.00 -2.03 11.63
N LEU A 219 -8.24 -1.54 11.50
CA LEU A 219 -9.42 -2.08 12.17
C LEU A 219 -10.29 -2.81 11.14
N TRP A 220 -10.85 -3.97 11.51
CA TRP A 220 -11.73 -4.78 10.66
C TRP A 220 -12.94 -5.36 11.41
N GLY A 221 -13.22 -4.86 12.61
CA GLY A 221 -14.40 -5.23 13.38
C GLY A 221 -15.66 -4.49 12.90
N ASP A 222 -16.34 -3.83 13.81
CA ASP A 222 -17.51 -2.98 13.49
C ASP A 222 -17.11 -1.76 12.65
N GLU A 223 -15.92 -1.21 12.89
CA GLU A 223 -15.29 -0.19 12.07
C GLU A 223 -14.25 -0.81 11.13
N VAL A 224 -14.38 -0.50 9.85
CA VAL A 224 -13.39 -0.87 8.82
C VAL A 224 -12.64 0.40 8.43
N ARG A 225 -11.48 0.66 9.05
CA ARG A 225 -10.68 1.87 8.77
C ARG A 225 -9.21 1.71 9.12
N ILE A 226 -8.38 2.57 8.52
CA ILE A 226 -7.03 2.85 9.01
C ILE A 226 -7.18 3.89 10.14
N GLN A 227 -6.64 3.55 11.29
CA GLN A 227 -6.53 4.46 12.41
C GLN A 227 -5.10 4.99 12.44
N ASP A 228 -4.91 6.22 12.01
CA ASP A 228 -3.62 6.88 11.87
C ASP A 228 -3.45 8.09 12.79
N GLU A 229 -4.46 8.43 13.58
CA GLU A 229 -4.47 9.60 14.46
C GLU A 229 -3.28 9.61 15.43
N GLU A 230 -2.90 8.44 15.96
CA GLU A 230 -1.73 8.33 16.85
C GLU A 230 -0.42 8.56 16.07
N SER A 231 -0.32 8.06 14.83
CA SER A 231 0.85 8.28 14.00
C SER A 231 0.99 9.71 13.53
N ILE A 232 -0.12 10.41 13.27
CA ILE A 232 -0.14 11.85 13.02
C ILE A 232 0.37 12.61 14.23
N PHE A 233 -0.13 12.28 15.42
CA PHE A 233 0.33 12.89 16.67
C PHE A 233 1.84 12.77 16.86
N GLU A 234 2.40 11.56 16.69
CA GLU A 234 3.83 11.34 16.82
C GLU A 234 4.65 12.03 15.70
N ALA A 235 4.10 12.16 14.48
CA ALA A 235 4.76 12.83 13.38
C ALA A 235 4.91 14.34 13.60
N ILE A 236 3.92 14.99 14.23
CA ILE A 236 3.92 16.44 14.49
C ILE A 236 4.47 16.79 15.88
N ARG A 237 4.65 15.80 16.76
CA ARG A 237 5.17 15.98 18.09
C ARG A 237 6.57 16.61 18.08
N GLY A 238 6.74 17.71 18.79
CA GLY A 238 8.00 18.46 18.83
C GLY A 238 8.25 19.38 17.63
N SER A 239 7.27 19.50 16.73
CA SER A 239 7.25 20.56 15.73
C SER A 239 6.84 21.91 16.35
N GLU A 240 7.03 22.99 15.62
CA GLU A 240 6.54 24.33 16.02
C GLU A 240 5.01 24.38 16.18
N ARG A 241 4.30 23.42 15.57
CA ARG A 241 2.83 23.33 15.63
C ARG A 241 2.32 22.50 16.81
N LEU A 242 3.11 21.57 17.35
CA LEU A 242 2.73 20.77 18.51
C LEU A 242 3.85 20.77 19.55
N MET A 243 3.81 21.77 20.40
CA MET A 243 4.77 21.93 21.49
C MET A 243 4.34 21.11 22.71
N SER A 244 5.31 20.57 23.45
CA SER A 244 5.05 19.80 24.68
C SER A 244 5.65 20.48 25.91
N ALA A 245 4.87 20.51 27.00
CA ALA A 245 5.30 20.97 28.30
C ALA A 245 4.80 20.00 29.37
N GLY A 246 5.65 19.04 29.74
CA GLY A 246 5.29 17.95 30.65
C GLY A 246 4.20 17.05 30.07
N ALA A 247 3.04 16.94 30.74
CA ALA A 247 1.90 16.15 30.30
C ALA A 247 0.95 16.90 29.36
N TRP A 248 1.23 18.16 29.05
CA TRP A 248 0.41 19.02 28.22
C TRP A 248 1.04 19.27 26.87
N TYR A 249 0.19 19.38 25.87
CA TYR A 249 0.53 19.74 24.50
C TYR A 249 -0.18 21.03 24.14
N THR A 250 0.47 21.88 23.36
CA THR A 250 -0.10 23.09 22.76
C THR A 250 -0.05 22.92 21.27
N LEU A 251 -1.23 22.85 20.64
CA LEU A 251 -1.37 22.87 19.18
C LEU A 251 -1.54 24.32 18.74
N VAL A 252 -0.78 24.70 17.72
CA VAL A 252 -0.92 25.99 17.04
C VAL A 252 -1.68 25.76 15.73
N HIS A 253 -2.90 26.26 15.67
CA HIS A 253 -3.76 26.17 14.48
C HIS A 253 -3.23 27.03 13.33
N THR A 254 -3.78 26.84 12.13
CA THR A 254 -3.37 27.61 10.93
C THR A 254 -3.69 29.10 11.00
N ASP A 255 -4.69 29.48 11.79
CA ASP A 255 -5.06 30.86 12.10
C ASP A 255 -4.22 31.50 13.23
N GLY A 256 -3.35 30.74 13.85
CA GLY A 256 -2.50 31.15 14.96
C GLY A 256 -3.14 30.99 16.34
N GLU A 257 -4.36 30.45 16.45
CA GLU A 257 -4.93 30.11 17.76
C GLU A 257 -4.17 28.95 18.41
N GLU A 258 -4.00 29.03 19.73
CA GLU A 258 -3.33 28.00 20.52
C GLU A 258 -4.34 27.21 21.34
N GLU A 259 -4.29 25.89 21.23
CA GLU A 259 -5.12 24.99 22.01
C GLU A 259 -4.29 24.06 22.89
N LYS A 260 -4.58 24.01 24.21
CA LYS A 260 -3.89 23.15 25.16
C LYS A 260 -4.72 21.93 25.50
N PHE A 261 -4.09 20.75 25.44
CA PHE A 261 -4.72 19.47 25.74
C PHE A 261 -3.71 18.44 26.29
N GLN A 262 -4.22 17.34 26.84
CA GLN A 262 -3.41 16.18 27.20
C GLN A 262 -3.46 15.12 26.11
N SER A 263 -2.41 14.33 25.92
CA SER A 263 -2.31 13.30 24.86
C SER A 263 -3.51 12.36 24.79
N LYS A 264 -4.12 12.03 25.96
CA LYS A 264 -5.33 11.18 26.02
C LYS A 264 -6.57 11.80 25.34
N MET A 265 -6.58 13.13 25.14
CA MET A 265 -7.68 13.84 24.48
C MET A 265 -7.51 13.94 22.97
N TRP A 266 -6.35 13.50 22.44
CA TRP A 266 -6.01 13.62 21.02
C TRP A 266 -7.05 13.01 20.09
N LEU A 267 -7.45 11.75 20.35
CA LEU A 267 -8.44 11.04 19.52
C LEU A 267 -9.80 11.73 19.48
N ASP A 268 -10.21 12.37 20.60
CA ASP A 268 -11.47 13.09 20.64
C ASP A 268 -11.35 14.45 19.93
N LYS A 269 -10.18 15.08 20.01
CA LYS A 269 -9.86 16.32 19.31
C LYS A 269 -9.87 16.15 17.78
N MET A 270 -9.30 15.06 17.27
CA MET A 270 -9.28 14.72 15.85
C MET A 270 -10.68 14.50 15.23
N LYS A 271 -11.72 14.39 16.05
CA LYS A 271 -13.12 14.31 15.59
C LYS A 271 -13.77 15.69 15.42
N ASP A 272 -13.13 16.74 15.92
CA ASP A 272 -13.63 18.11 15.80
C ASP A 272 -13.25 18.68 14.41
N GLU A 273 -14.22 19.16 13.67
CA GLU A 273 -14.00 19.73 12.31
C GLU A 273 -13.07 20.98 12.32
N LYS A 274 -12.87 21.59 13.47
CA LYS A 274 -11.92 22.71 13.63
C LYS A 274 -10.46 22.26 13.80
N PHE A 275 -10.22 21.00 14.04
CA PHE A 275 -8.92 20.41 14.31
C PHE A 275 -8.28 19.86 13.03
#